data_8ad5e1c618e3ab295654c04a3d4578b1
#
_entry.id   8ad5e1c618e3ab295654c04a3d4578b1
#
_cell.length_a   1.000
_cell.length_b   1.000
_cell.length_c   1.000
_cell.angle_alpha   90.00
_cell.angle_beta   90.00
_cell.angle_gamma   90.00
#
_symmetry.space_group_name_H-M   'P 1'
#
loop_
_entity.id
_entity.type
_entity.pdbx_description
1 polymer ?
#
loop_
_entity_poly.entity_id
_entity_poly.type
_entity_poly.pdbx_seq_one_letter_code
_entity_poly.pdbx_strand_id
1 'polypeptide(L)'
;MSRKNKHQETTDCGLENLSTQRSFLGKIGLALIAGIIVLAAGYGTYTYVSLKDEKSRKADIEQKNSSDELMRKMKQMLDDEKMRLASLPEAPKEKPSVEPSLDVNETKTQSADEISSDVSSASIPQEDDTKTHELSEVHEYQKSLKEEKVTQHKPSEVIRKKYPPGTTPKLAIIIDDVSFAWQTRMMKEIPYKVTPAFFPPTSGHPDTVRLSHEFPFAMVHLPLEAKYYSRPEEDTLNTTDSYEKIEKRIKRIKAWFPHIIYYNNHTGGYFTAHYEAMDKLVGIMKEQNLSFVDSRTIGNSKAPEITKKHGMFLYSRDVFLDNSLNKAEIRTQLQVSVAKAKKNGYAIAIGHPHKNTLEVLRDSSDLLQGVEMVYLNEL
;
A
#
# COMPACT_ATOMS: atom_id res chain seq x y z
N MET A 1 78.66 -62.35 38.38
CA MET A 1 78.18 -62.33 37.03
C MET A 1 76.75 -61.77 37.07
N SER A 2 76.29 -60.68 36.52
CA SER A 2 76.70 -59.92 35.35
C SER A 2 76.20 -58.45 35.51
N ARG A 3 77.07 -57.52 35.17
CA ARG A 3 76.74 -56.11 34.95
C ARG A 3 75.89 -55.93 33.68
N LYS A 4 74.83 -55.07 33.76
CA LYS A 4 74.26 -54.23 32.70
C LYS A 4 72.82 -53.83 33.17
N ASN A 5 72.39 -52.60 33.23
CA ASN A 5 72.35 -51.48 32.38
C ASN A 5 71.91 -50.25 33.31
N LYS A 6 72.76 -49.31 33.38
CA LYS A 6 72.40 -47.97 33.98
C LYS A 6 72.89 -46.95 32.96
N HIS A 7 72.14 -46.74 31.84
CA HIS A 7 72.46 -45.69 30.86
C HIS A 7 71.34 -45.49 29.83
N GLN A 8 70.06 -45.36 30.26
CA GLN A 8 69.02 -45.02 29.27
C GLN A 8 67.86 -44.14 29.79
N GLU A 9 67.98 -43.57 31.01
CA GLU A 9 66.87 -42.75 31.57
C GLU A 9 67.09 -41.23 31.58
N THR A 10 68.15 -40.68 30.99
CA THR A 10 68.46 -39.24 31.10
C THR A 10 68.23 -38.44 29.78
N THR A 11 67.85 -39.08 28.69
CA THR A 11 67.62 -38.38 27.40
C THR A 11 66.15 -38.11 27.04
N ASP A 12 65.18 -38.71 27.73
CA ASP A 12 63.76 -38.56 27.35
C ASP A 12 63.06 -37.37 28.04
N CYS A 13 63.57 -36.91 29.21
CA CYS A 13 62.95 -35.80 29.92
C CYS A 13 63.20 -34.40 29.31
N GLY A 14 64.19 -34.27 28.43
CA GLY A 14 64.52 -32.98 27.75
C GLY A 14 63.67 -32.72 26.48
N LEU A 15 63.23 -33.76 25.77
CA LEU A 15 62.48 -33.63 24.52
C LEU A 15 60.97 -33.40 24.75
N GLU A 16 60.39 -33.96 25.79
CA GLU A 16 58.99 -33.68 26.18
C GLU A 16 58.77 -32.24 26.63
N ASN A 17 59.71 -31.63 27.33
CA ASN A 17 59.61 -30.24 27.80
C ASN A 17 59.71 -29.23 26.61
N LEU A 18 60.52 -29.53 25.59
CA LEU A 18 60.62 -28.68 24.40
C LEU A 18 59.38 -28.77 23.47
N SER A 19 58.76 -29.94 23.40
CA SER A 19 57.52 -30.12 22.60
C SER A 19 56.31 -29.43 23.24
N THR A 20 56.21 -29.49 24.59
CA THR A 20 55.14 -28.85 25.36
C THR A 20 55.27 -27.32 25.31
N GLN A 21 56.51 -26.80 25.38
CA GLN A 21 56.77 -25.36 25.29
C GLN A 21 56.49 -24.80 23.89
N ARG A 22 56.81 -25.52 22.79
CA ARG A 22 56.44 -25.16 21.42
C ARG A 22 54.94 -25.18 21.18
N SER A 23 54.21 -26.15 21.74
CA SER A 23 52.76 -26.23 21.66
C SER A 23 52.09 -25.09 22.44
N PHE A 24 52.63 -24.68 23.59
CA PHE A 24 52.09 -23.56 24.41
C PHE A 24 52.33 -22.20 23.71
N LEU A 25 53.49 -21.95 23.15
CA LEU A 25 53.80 -20.73 22.38
C LEU A 25 52.96 -20.65 21.11
N GLY A 26 52.68 -21.77 20.43
CA GLY A 26 51.78 -21.83 19.26
C GLY A 26 50.33 -21.47 19.61
N LYS A 27 49.82 -21.93 20.76
CA LYS A 27 48.46 -21.59 21.24
C LYS A 27 48.35 -20.14 21.61
N ILE A 28 49.34 -19.53 22.22
CA ILE A 28 49.38 -18.09 22.53
C ILE A 28 49.41 -17.27 21.25
N GLY A 29 50.24 -17.66 20.27
CA GLY A 29 50.25 -16.99 18.94
C GLY A 29 48.92 -17.04 18.23
N LEU A 30 48.24 -18.20 18.24
CA LEU A 30 46.93 -18.36 17.64
C LEU A 30 45.85 -17.48 18.33
N ALA A 31 45.90 -17.40 19.65
CA ALA A 31 44.98 -16.55 20.45
C ALA A 31 45.19 -15.07 20.19
N LEU A 32 46.44 -14.61 20.02
CA LEU A 32 46.74 -13.22 19.66
C LEU A 32 46.24 -12.88 18.22
N ILE A 33 46.45 -13.76 17.27
CA ILE A 33 45.93 -13.57 15.90
C ILE A 33 44.41 -13.52 15.89
N ALA A 34 43.72 -14.40 16.61
CA ALA A 34 42.28 -14.38 16.76
C ALA A 34 41.78 -13.07 17.39
N GLY A 35 42.47 -12.57 18.40
CA GLY A 35 42.17 -11.28 19.04
C GLY A 35 42.30 -10.10 18.06
N ILE A 36 43.35 -10.07 17.26
CA ILE A 36 43.56 -9.03 16.23
C ILE A 36 42.45 -9.08 15.17
N ILE A 37 42.05 -10.26 14.74
CA ILE A 37 40.95 -10.41 13.76
C ILE A 37 39.62 -9.88 14.31
N VAL A 38 39.30 -10.19 15.57
CA VAL A 38 38.08 -9.67 16.23
C VAL A 38 38.10 -8.16 16.37
N LEU A 39 39.25 -7.58 16.75
CA LEU A 39 39.40 -6.11 16.84
C LEU A 39 39.31 -5.43 15.47
N ALA A 40 39.90 -6.02 14.44
CA ALA A 40 39.83 -5.50 13.06
C ALA A 40 38.38 -5.57 12.51
N ALA A 41 37.65 -6.68 12.78
CA ALA A 41 36.24 -6.81 12.41
C ALA A 41 35.36 -5.81 13.18
N GLY A 42 35.58 -5.61 14.48
CA GLY A 42 34.88 -4.65 15.31
C GLY A 42 35.12 -3.20 14.84
N TYR A 43 36.37 -2.85 14.51
CA TYR A 43 36.70 -1.53 13.96
C TYR A 43 36.09 -1.32 12.58
N GLY A 44 36.11 -2.33 11.70
CA GLY A 44 35.48 -2.29 10.37
C GLY A 44 33.96 -2.08 10.46
N THR A 45 33.27 -2.78 11.37
CA THR A 45 31.83 -2.59 11.58
C THR A 45 31.51 -1.21 12.15
N TYR A 46 32.30 -0.73 13.10
CA TYR A 46 32.13 0.61 13.68
C TYR A 46 32.28 1.72 12.62
N THR A 47 33.33 1.66 11.79
CA THR A 47 33.55 2.64 10.72
C THR A 47 32.45 2.58 9.67
N TYR A 48 31.97 1.38 9.30
CA TYR A 48 30.87 1.22 8.35
C TYR A 48 29.57 1.82 8.87
N VAL A 49 29.20 1.58 10.12
CA VAL A 49 28.00 2.16 10.75
C VAL A 49 28.11 3.68 10.83
N SER A 50 29.25 4.21 11.28
CA SER A 50 29.48 5.66 11.39
C SER A 50 29.38 6.37 10.03
N LEU A 51 29.95 5.79 8.96
CA LEU A 51 29.85 6.35 7.60
C LEU A 51 28.42 6.28 7.06
N LYS A 52 27.67 5.24 7.39
CA LYS A 52 26.27 5.11 7.01
C LYS A 52 25.39 6.16 7.69
N ASP A 53 25.60 6.38 8.99
CA ASP A 53 24.86 7.41 9.75
C ASP A 53 25.16 8.83 9.24
N GLU A 54 26.43 9.13 8.90
CA GLU A 54 26.81 10.43 8.32
C GLU A 54 26.16 10.65 6.95
N LYS A 55 26.12 9.62 6.11
CA LYS A 55 25.46 9.68 4.80
C LYS A 55 23.94 9.85 4.93
N SER A 56 23.30 9.19 5.89
CA SER A 56 21.88 9.36 6.19
C SER A 56 21.57 10.79 6.64
N ARG A 57 22.35 11.33 7.60
CA ARG A 57 22.19 12.70 8.08
C ARG A 57 22.38 13.75 6.97
N LYS A 58 23.33 13.55 6.06
CA LYS A 58 23.52 14.45 4.91
C LYS A 58 22.31 14.41 3.96
N ALA A 59 21.77 13.23 3.69
CA ALA A 59 20.58 13.09 2.86
C ALA A 59 19.34 13.75 3.50
N ASP A 60 19.15 13.60 4.82
CA ASP A 60 18.06 14.22 5.55
C ASP A 60 18.15 15.75 5.56
N ILE A 61 19.38 16.30 5.70
CA ILE A 61 19.63 17.75 5.63
C ILE A 61 19.35 18.27 4.21
N GLU A 62 19.77 17.56 3.17
CA GLU A 62 19.55 17.95 1.78
C GLU A 62 18.05 17.91 1.43
N GLN A 63 17.32 16.90 1.89
CA GLN A 63 15.87 16.80 1.72
C GLN A 63 15.13 17.91 2.46
N LYS A 64 15.54 18.24 3.68
CA LYS A 64 14.97 19.34 4.47
C LYS A 64 15.21 20.69 3.78
N ASN A 65 16.42 20.95 3.31
CA ASN A 65 16.75 22.18 2.60
C ASN A 65 15.95 22.34 1.30
N SER A 66 15.77 21.24 0.54
CA SER A 66 14.93 21.21 -0.66
C SER A 66 13.46 21.50 -0.35
N SER A 67 12.94 20.92 0.75
CA SER A 67 11.57 21.17 1.23
C SER A 67 11.38 22.63 1.66
N ASP A 68 12.33 23.19 2.40
CA ASP A 68 12.28 24.58 2.87
C ASP A 68 12.38 25.58 1.69
N GLU A 69 13.17 25.26 0.66
CA GLU A 69 13.23 26.05 -0.57
C GLU A 69 11.92 26.02 -1.35
N LEU A 70 11.29 24.85 -1.46
CA LEU A 70 9.98 24.70 -2.10
C LEU A 70 8.90 25.49 -1.36
N MET A 71 8.89 25.43 -0.03
CA MET A 71 7.95 26.20 0.81
C MET A 71 8.15 27.71 0.64
N ARG A 72 9.39 28.20 0.51
CA ARG A 72 9.65 29.62 0.23
C ARG A 72 9.13 30.04 -1.14
N LYS A 73 9.35 29.21 -2.19
CA LYS A 73 8.82 29.48 -3.54
C LYS A 73 7.28 29.49 -3.55
N MET A 74 6.64 28.54 -2.88
CA MET A 74 5.17 28.53 -2.76
C MET A 74 4.66 29.78 -2.06
N LYS A 75 5.28 30.19 -0.95
CA LYS A 75 4.87 31.41 -0.22
C LYS A 75 5.03 32.65 -1.09
N GLN A 76 6.13 32.75 -1.83
CA GLN A 76 6.36 33.87 -2.76
C GLN A 76 5.30 33.92 -3.86
N MET A 77 4.96 32.77 -4.48
CA MET A 77 3.89 32.70 -5.48
C MET A 77 2.52 33.11 -4.92
N LEU A 78 2.23 32.73 -3.66
CA LEU A 78 0.99 33.12 -2.98
C LEU A 78 0.94 34.64 -2.69
N ASP A 79 2.05 35.23 -2.30
CA ASP A 79 2.15 36.67 -2.02
C ASP A 79 2.07 37.49 -3.33
N ASP A 80 2.67 36.99 -4.43
CA ASP A 80 2.58 37.59 -5.76
C ASP A 80 1.15 37.52 -6.31
N GLU A 81 0.43 36.40 -6.12
CA GLU A 81 -0.96 36.25 -6.54
C GLU A 81 -1.89 37.14 -5.72
N LYS A 82 -1.66 37.30 -4.40
CA LYS A 82 -2.40 38.26 -3.57
C LYS A 82 -2.21 39.70 -4.02
N MET A 83 -0.98 40.07 -4.38
CA MET A 83 -0.70 41.41 -4.94
C MET A 83 -1.38 41.62 -6.29
N ARG A 84 -1.42 40.59 -7.15
CA ARG A 84 -2.12 40.62 -8.43
C ARG A 84 -3.62 40.79 -8.25
N LEU A 85 -4.24 40.05 -7.30
CA LEU A 85 -5.66 40.19 -6.99
C LEU A 85 -6.00 41.55 -6.39
N ALA A 86 -5.14 42.13 -5.55
CA ALA A 86 -5.33 43.45 -4.97
C ALA A 86 -5.18 44.58 -6.00
N SER A 87 -4.50 44.33 -7.13
CA SER A 87 -4.33 45.33 -8.22
C SER A 87 -5.42 45.28 -9.29
N LEU A 88 -6.40 44.39 -9.19
CA LEU A 88 -7.52 44.34 -10.12
C LEU A 88 -8.50 45.48 -9.83
N PRO A 89 -9.02 46.23 -10.84
CA PRO A 89 -10.00 47.28 -10.65
C PRO A 89 -11.29 46.68 -10.09
N GLU A 90 -11.88 47.34 -9.08
CA GLU A 90 -13.20 46.95 -8.56
C GLU A 90 -14.24 46.93 -9.71
N ALA A 91 -14.99 45.82 -9.77
CA ALA A 91 -16.10 45.71 -10.73
C ALA A 91 -17.11 46.81 -10.48
N PRO A 92 -17.70 47.42 -11.54
CA PRO A 92 -18.71 48.47 -11.40
C PRO A 92 -19.92 47.94 -10.61
N LYS A 93 -20.28 48.64 -9.55
CA LYS A 93 -21.51 48.36 -8.78
C LYS A 93 -22.72 48.62 -9.69
N GLU A 94 -23.42 47.58 -10.08
CA GLU A 94 -24.73 47.71 -10.73
C GLU A 94 -25.72 48.40 -9.80
N LYS A 95 -26.39 49.44 -10.33
CA LYS A 95 -27.50 50.11 -9.64
C LYS A 95 -28.71 49.20 -9.66
N PRO A 96 -29.51 49.15 -8.58
CA PRO A 96 -30.72 48.35 -8.56
C PRO A 96 -31.75 48.92 -9.56
N SER A 97 -32.18 48.10 -10.49
CA SER A 97 -33.27 48.37 -11.40
C SER A 97 -34.60 48.22 -10.66
N VAL A 98 -35.43 49.26 -10.78
CA VAL A 98 -36.78 49.41 -10.22
C VAL A 98 -37.73 48.40 -10.87
N GLU A 99 -38.40 47.59 -10.05
CA GLU A 99 -39.54 46.76 -10.48
C GLU A 99 -40.79 47.64 -10.69
N PRO A 100 -41.61 47.37 -11.70
CA PRO A 100 -42.96 47.92 -11.74
C PRO A 100 -43.94 47.00 -10.99
N SER A 101 -44.61 47.56 -10.02
CA SER A 101 -45.75 47.00 -9.31
C SER A 101 -46.94 46.73 -10.25
N LEU A 102 -47.54 45.56 -10.15
CA LEU A 102 -48.92 45.32 -10.54
C LEU A 102 -49.66 44.64 -9.39
N ASP A 103 -50.59 45.38 -8.84
CA ASP A 103 -51.69 44.96 -7.98
C ASP A 103 -52.58 43.93 -8.70
N VAL A 104 -53.13 42.97 -7.98
CA VAL A 104 -54.55 42.70 -7.82
C VAL A 104 -54.85 41.31 -7.22
N ASN A 105 -55.48 41.38 -6.06
CA ASN A 105 -56.59 40.58 -5.49
C ASN A 105 -56.35 39.22 -4.80
N GLU A 106 -56.87 39.32 -3.56
CA GLU A 106 -57.20 38.26 -2.61
C GLU A 106 -58.11 37.17 -3.15
N THR A 107 -57.86 35.92 -2.74
CA THR A 107 -58.94 35.05 -2.24
C THR A 107 -58.37 34.05 -1.22
N LYS A 108 -58.91 34.10 -0.01
CA LYS A 108 -58.76 33.15 1.08
C LYS A 108 -59.27 31.77 0.69
N THR A 109 -58.56 30.71 1.02
CA THR A 109 -59.17 29.54 1.71
C THR A 109 -58.10 28.73 2.45
N GLN A 110 -58.56 28.19 3.58
CA GLN A 110 -57.82 27.62 4.72
C GLN A 110 -57.28 26.23 4.49
N SER A 111 -56.23 25.96 5.27
CA SER A 111 -55.93 24.78 6.11
C SER A 111 -55.29 23.55 5.48
N ALA A 112 -54.23 23.24 6.09
CA ALA A 112 -53.76 22.01 6.73
C ALA A 112 -52.49 21.36 6.16
N ASP A 113 -51.61 21.21 7.09
CA ASP A 113 -50.59 20.19 7.35
C ASP A 113 -49.17 20.45 6.84
N GLU A 114 -48.39 20.78 7.86
CA GLU A 114 -46.94 20.75 7.90
C GLU A 114 -46.38 19.37 7.50
N ILE A 115 -45.54 19.35 6.49
CA ILE A 115 -44.44 18.34 6.41
C ILE A 115 -43.16 19.14 6.19
N SER A 116 -42.44 19.30 7.29
CA SER A 116 -41.07 19.78 7.35
C SER A 116 -40.18 18.82 6.57
N SER A 117 -39.67 19.24 5.44
CA SER A 117 -38.55 18.59 4.78
C SER A 117 -37.30 19.39 5.09
N ASP A 118 -36.61 19.02 6.17
CA ASP A 118 -35.22 19.36 6.42
C ASP A 118 -34.35 18.77 5.31
N VAL A 119 -34.08 19.57 4.30
CA VAL A 119 -32.94 19.31 3.40
C VAL A 119 -31.69 19.75 4.14
N SER A 120 -31.17 18.86 4.97
CA SER A 120 -29.81 18.96 5.50
C SER A 120 -28.86 19.03 4.33
N SER A 121 -28.28 20.20 4.08
CA SER A 121 -27.14 20.41 3.21
C SER A 121 -25.96 19.59 3.73
N ALA A 122 -25.76 18.42 3.16
CA ALA A 122 -24.56 17.64 3.39
C ALA A 122 -23.36 18.49 2.95
N SER A 123 -22.61 18.97 3.91
CA SER A 123 -21.31 19.59 3.71
C SER A 123 -20.43 18.63 2.92
N ILE A 124 -19.94 19.10 1.78
CA ILE A 124 -18.88 18.43 1.01
C ILE A 124 -17.69 18.26 1.95
N PRO A 125 -17.20 17.03 2.21
CA PRO A 125 -15.99 16.84 3.01
C PRO A 125 -14.85 17.61 2.34
N GLN A 126 -14.12 18.39 3.12
CA GLN A 126 -12.98 19.16 2.64
C GLN A 126 -11.92 18.20 2.07
N GLU A 127 -11.23 18.63 1.01
CA GLU A 127 -10.18 17.92 0.28
C GLU A 127 -9.03 17.35 1.15
N ASP A 128 -8.98 17.68 2.45
CA ASP A 128 -7.87 17.37 3.34
C ASP A 128 -7.90 15.95 3.92
N ASP A 129 -9.08 15.35 4.10
CA ASP A 129 -9.21 13.98 4.62
C ASP A 129 -8.88 12.90 3.57
N THR A 130 -9.17 13.16 2.30
CA THR A 130 -8.77 12.29 1.18
C THR A 130 -7.27 12.21 1.02
N LYS A 131 -6.53 13.30 1.24
CA LYS A 131 -5.05 13.32 1.11
C LYS A 131 -4.33 12.46 2.14
N THR A 132 -4.89 12.27 3.32
CA THR A 132 -4.24 11.47 4.39
C THR A 132 -4.35 9.97 4.15
N HIS A 133 -5.45 9.48 3.58
CA HIS A 133 -5.62 8.07 3.20
C HIS A 133 -4.78 7.71 1.97
N GLU A 134 -4.75 8.59 0.99
CA GLU A 134 -4.06 8.45 -0.28
C GLU A 134 -2.56 8.20 -0.16
N LEU A 135 -1.91 8.75 0.86
CA LEU A 135 -0.47 8.63 1.05
C LEU A 135 -0.05 7.31 1.70
N SER A 136 -0.98 6.55 2.31
CA SER A 136 -0.66 5.39 3.14
C SER A 136 -0.12 4.19 2.35
N GLU A 137 -0.84 3.73 1.33
CA GLU A 137 -0.43 2.57 0.54
C GLU A 137 0.72 2.87 -0.40
N VAL A 138 0.67 4.02 -1.08
CA VAL A 138 1.75 4.49 -1.95
C VAL A 138 3.04 4.67 -1.14
N HIS A 139 2.95 5.24 0.06
CA HIS A 139 4.09 5.42 0.95
C HIS A 139 4.67 4.08 1.41
N GLU A 140 3.81 3.14 1.83
CA GLU A 140 4.22 1.81 2.26
C GLU A 140 4.90 1.05 1.12
N TYR A 141 4.30 1.04 -0.07
CA TYR A 141 4.85 0.41 -1.26
C TYR A 141 6.19 1.01 -1.69
N GLN A 142 6.32 2.32 -1.76
CA GLN A 142 7.58 2.99 -2.13
C GLN A 142 8.70 2.71 -1.13
N LYS A 143 8.37 2.64 0.17
CA LYS A 143 9.32 2.32 1.21
C LYS A 143 9.77 0.86 1.14
N SER A 144 8.84 -0.07 0.88
CA SER A 144 9.14 -1.48 0.68
C SER A 144 10.07 -1.74 -0.51
N LEU A 145 9.86 -1.05 -1.64
CA LEU A 145 10.74 -1.16 -2.81
C LEU A 145 12.20 -0.74 -2.52
N LYS A 146 12.39 0.25 -1.64
CA LYS A 146 13.74 0.66 -1.22
C LYS A 146 14.43 -0.41 -0.37
N GLU A 147 13.68 -1.07 0.52
CA GLU A 147 14.21 -2.16 1.34
C GLU A 147 14.49 -3.44 0.54
N GLU A 148 13.63 -3.81 -0.41
CA GLU A 148 13.83 -4.97 -1.28
C GLU A 148 15.12 -4.89 -2.09
N LYS A 149 15.47 -3.71 -2.59
CA LYS A 149 16.75 -3.47 -3.27
C LYS A 149 17.95 -3.75 -2.37
N VAL A 150 17.80 -3.62 -1.05
CA VAL A 150 18.85 -3.86 -0.06
C VAL A 150 18.92 -5.33 0.35
N THR A 151 17.75 -6.02 0.45
CA THR A 151 17.65 -7.37 1.04
C THR A 151 17.65 -8.51 0.03
N GLN A 152 17.59 -8.24 -1.28
CA GLN A 152 17.53 -9.24 -2.37
C GLN A 152 16.47 -10.36 -2.16
N HIS A 153 15.37 -10.07 -1.50
CA HIS A 153 14.29 -11.03 -1.35
C HIS A 153 13.66 -11.31 -2.72
N LYS A 154 13.79 -12.55 -3.17
CA LYS A 154 13.10 -13.01 -4.38
C LYS A 154 11.60 -13.02 -4.10
N PRO A 155 10.78 -12.26 -4.84
CA PRO A 155 9.33 -12.29 -4.65
C PRO A 155 8.80 -13.70 -4.73
N SER A 156 7.88 -14.07 -3.85
CA SER A 156 7.21 -15.38 -3.92
C SER A 156 6.50 -15.53 -5.26
N GLU A 157 6.70 -16.66 -5.91
CA GLU A 157 6.13 -16.93 -7.22
C GLU A 157 4.61 -17.08 -7.11
N VAL A 158 3.87 -16.18 -7.75
CA VAL A 158 2.41 -16.23 -7.82
C VAL A 158 1.99 -17.20 -8.92
N ILE A 159 1.18 -18.21 -8.57
CA ILE A 159 0.61 -19.14 -9.55
C ILE A 159 -0.40 -18.38 -10.38
N ARG A 160 -0.19 -18.32 -11.71
CA ARG A 160 -1.08 -17.63 -12.65
C ARG A 160 -2.02 -18.61 -13.34
N LYS A 161 -3.26 -18.17 -13.59
CA LYS A 161 -4.14 -18.86 -14.53
C LYS A 161 -3.52 -18.85 -15.91
N LYS A 162 -3.66 -19.96 -16.62
CA LYS A 162 -3.23 -20.10 -18.02
C LYS A 162 -4.48 -20.10 -18.90
N TYR A 163 -4.42 -19.34 -19.97
CA TYR A 163 -5.47 -19.29 -20.99
C TYR A 163 -5.03 -20.06 -22.24
N PRO A 164 -5.97 -20.59 -23.03
CA PRO A 164 -5.66 -21.21 -24.31
C PRO A 164 -4.96 -20.23 -25.25
N PRO A 165 -4.06 -20.72 -26.14
CA PRO A 165 -3.46 -19.88 -27.18
C PRO A 165 -4.53 -19.18 -28.03
N GLY A 166 -4.32 -17.89 -28.31
CA GLY A 166 -5.26 -17.06 -29.08
C GLY A 166 -6.39 -16.41 -28.27
N THR A 167 -6.48 -16.70 -26.95
CA THR A 167 -7.40 -15.97 -26.08
C THR A 167 -6.98 -14.50 -25.98
N THR A 168 -7.95 -13.58 -26.12
CA THR A 168 -7.69 -12.15 -25.91
C THR A 168 -7.20 -11.91 -24.50
N PRO A 169 -6.04 -11.24 -24.30
CA PRO A 169 -5.52 -10.94 -22.98
C PRO A 169 -6.48 -10.07 -22.17
N LYS A 170 -6.60 -10.34 -20.88
CA LYS A 170 -7.54 -9.67 -19.98
C LYS A 170 -6.85 -8.66 -19.08
N LEU A 171 -7.47 -7.50 -18.86
CA LEU A 171 -7.02 -6.50 -17.91
C LEU A 171 -8.12 -6.20 -16.90
N ALA A 172 -7.87 -6.48 -15.63
CA ALA A 172 -8.71 -6.07 -14.52
C ALA A 172 -8.08 -4.84 -13.83
N ILE A 173 -8.86 -3.77 -13.69
CA ILE A 173 -8.49 -2.57 -12.94
C ILE A 173 -9.30 -2.56 -11.65
N ILE A 174 -8.62 -2.48 -10.51
CA ILE A 174 -9.21 -2.33 -9.19
C ILE A 174 -8.97 -0.89 -8.73
N ILE A 175 -9.99 -0.26 -8.18
CA ILE A 175 -9.90 1.05 -7.55
C ILE A 175 -10.12 0.84 -6.05
N ASP A 176 -9.04 0.92 -5.29
CA ASP A 176 -9.03 0.78 -3.83
C ASP A 176 -9.54 2.06 -3.14
N ASP A 177 -9.67 2.09 -1.82
CA ASP A 177 -10.08 3.23 -0.99
C ASP A 177 -11.43 3.88 -1.36
N VAL A 178 -12.36 3.14 -1.98
CA VAL A 178 -13.65 3.70 -2.36
C VAL A 178 -14.53 3.90 -1.11
N SER A 179 -14.87 5.16 -0.84
CA SER A 179 -15.54 5.57 0.41
C SER A 179 -16.72 6.51 0.19
N PHE A 180 -16.70 7.34 -0.86
CA PHE A 180 -17.59 8.48 -1.04
C PHE A 180 -18.36 8.44 -2.37
N ALA A 181 -19.59 9.00 -2.33
CA ALA A 181 -20.47 9.04 -3.50
C ALA A 181 -19.89 9.80 -4.72
N TRP A 182 -19.02 10.79 -4.51
CA TRP A 182 -18.38 11.48 -5.64
C TRP A 182 -17.41 10.58 -6.40
N GLN A 183 -16.72 9.68 -5.68
CA GLN A 183 -15.81 8.69 -6.29
C GLN A 183 -16.60 7.72 -7.17
N THR A 184 -17.71 7.16 -6.65
CA THR A 184 -18.56 6.24 -7.41
C THR A 184 -19.18 6.90 -8.63
N ARG A 185 -19.57 8.19 -8.56
CA ARG A 185 -20.05 8.93 -9.73
C ARG A 185 -19.00 9.02 -10.82
N MET A 186 -17.78 9.45 -10.47
CA MET A 186 -16.70 9.52 -11.46
C MET A 186 -16.30 8.15 -12.03
N MET A 187 -16.30 7.10 -11.21
CA MET A 187 -16.03 5.73 -11.67
C MET A 187 -17.04 5.24 -12.71
N LYS A 188 -18.32 5.63 -12.58
CA LYS A 188 -19.38 5.29 -13.54
C LYS A 188 -19.23 6.02 -14.88
N GLU A 189 -18.45 7.09 -14.94
CA GLU A 189 -18.12 7.77 -16.20
C GLU A 189 -17.05 7.02 -17.01
N ILE A 190 -16.34 6.05 -16.40
CA ILE A 190 -15.34 5.23 -17.09
C ILE A 190 -16.07 4.28 -18.06
N PRO A 191 -15.76 4.29 -19.37
CA PRO A 191 -16.55 3.59 -20.39
C PRO A 191 -16.28 2.07 -20.46
N TYR A 192 -15.61 1.49 -19.49
CA TYR A 192 -15.29 0.07 -19.41
C TYR A 192 -15.31 -0.44 -17.98
N LYS A 193 -15.19 -1.76 -17.82
CA LYS A 193 -15.25 -2.41 -16.50
C LYS A 193 -14.07 -1.99 -15.61
N VAL A 194 -14.38 -1.48 -14.42
CA VAL A 194 -13.46 -1.27 -13.29
C VAL A 194 -14.07 -1.85 -12.03
N THR A 195 -13.25 -2.40 -11.16
CA THR A 195 -13.69 -3.06 -9.93
C THR A 195 -13.47 -2.12 -8.74
N PRO A 196 -14.51 -1.55 -8.12
CA PRO A 196 -14.35 -0.81 -6.87
C PRO A 196 -14.06 -1.74 -5.70
N ALA A 197 -13.14 -1.35 -4.82
CA ALA A 197 -12.90 -1.98 -3.53
C ALA A 197 -13.24 -0.98 -2.41
N PHE A 198 -14.29 -1.31 -1.66
CA PHE A 198 -14.89 -0.44 -0.64
C PHE A 198 -14.32 -0.71 0.72
N PHE A 199 -14.03 0.36 1.47
CA PHE A 199 -13.79 0.22 2.91
C PHE A 199 -15.04 -0.35 3.63
N PRO A 200 -14.84 -1.14 4.70
CA PRO A 200 -15.90 -1.40 5.65
C PRO A 200 -16.45 -0.09 6.22
N PRO A 201 -17.76 0.03 6.48
CA PRO A 201 -18.35 1.26 6.97
C PRO A 201 -17.76 1.66 8.34
N THR A 202 -17.46 2.94 8.49
CA THR A 202 -17.03 3.60 9.73
C THR A 202 -17.78 4.90 9.91
N SER A 203 -17.50 5.63 10.99
CA SER A 203 -18.07 6.95 11.21
C SER A 203 -17.68 7.97 10.12
N GLY A 204 -16.47 7.82 9.53
CA GLY A 204 -15.98 8.71 8.47
C GLY A 204 -16.56 8.42 7.08
N HIS A 205 -16.98 7.18 6.82
CA HIS A 205 -17.56 6.75 5.54
C HIS A 205 -18.68 5.71 5.75
N PRO A 206 -19.84 6.12 6.29
CA PRO A 206 -20.91 5.19 6.68
C PRO A 206 -21.65 4.57 5.48
N ASP A 207 -21.57 5.19 4.31
CA ASP A 207 -22.38 4.84 3.13
C ASP A 207 -21.80 3.75 2.25
N THR A 208 -20.62 3.22 2.57
CA THR A 208 -19.87 2.29 1.66
C THR A 208 -20.66 1.05 1.27
N VAL A 209 -21.50 0.51 2.18
CA VAL A 209 -22.39 -0.61 1.89
C VAL A 209 -23.41 -0.24 0.81
N ARG A 210 -24.09 0.90 0.96
CA ARG A 210 -25.06 1.39 -0.02
C ARG A 210 -24.41 1.65 -1.37
N LEU A 211 -23.24 2.30 -1.37
CA LEU A 211 -22.48 2.62 -2.59
C LEU A 211 -22.02 1.36 -3.32
N SER A 212 -21.71 0.28 -2.62
CA SER A 212 -21.28 -0.98 -3.24
C SER A 212 -22.35 -1.62 -4.12
N HIS A 213 -23.62 -1.42 -3.78
CA HIS A 213 -24.77 -1.90 -4.57
C HIS A 213 -24.97 -1.14 -5.89
N GLU A 214 -24.27 -0.04 -6.10
CA GLU A 214 -24.35 0.75 -7.34
C GLU A 214 -23.51 0.11 -8.46
N PHE A 215 -22.75 -0.94 -8.18
CA PHE A 215 -21.87 -1.65 -9.14
C PHE A 215 -22.29 -3.11 -9.26
N PRO A 216 -22.19 -3.69 -10.48
CA PRO A 216 -22.52 -5.10 -10.70
C PRO A 216 -21.51 -6.05 -10.06
N PHE A 217 -20.30 -5.59 -9.79
CA PHE A 217 -19.24 -6.30 -9.08
C PHE A 217 -18.41 -5.33 -8.24
N ALA A 218 -18.09 -5.71 -7.03
CA ALA A 218 -17.31 -4.93 -6.09
C ALA A 218 -16.45 -5.84 -5.19
N MET A 219 -15.50 -5.25 -4.48
CA MET A 219 -14.63 -5.89 -3.50
C MET A 219 -14.70 -5.14 -2.16
N VAL A 220 -14.23 -5.80 -1.10
CA VAL A 220 -13.94 -5.16 0.18
C VAL A 220 -12.45 -4.83 0.25
N HIS A 221 -12.13 -3.60 0.60
CA HIS A 221 -10.80 -3.13 0.93
C HIS A 221 -10.57 -3.24 2.44
N LEU A 222 -9.85 -4.30 2.85
CA LEU A 222 -9.73 -4.71 4.25
C LEU A 222 -8.53 -4.04 4.92
N PRO A 223 -8.74 -3.20 5.95
CA PRO A 223 -7.65 -2.57 6.68
C PRO A 223 -6.82 -3.61 7.47
N LEU A 224 -5.54 -3.69 7.16
CA LEU A 224 -4.54 -4.56 7.80
C LEU A 224 -3.36 -3.72 8.31
N GLU A 225 -2.69 -4.19 9.36
CA GLU A 225 -1.57 -3.51 10.00
C GLU A 225 -0.44 -3.17 9.02
N ALA A 226 -0.19 -1.87 8.89
CA ALA A 226 0.86 -1.32 8.04
C ALA A 226 2.24 -1.46 8.70
N LYS A 227 3.29 -1.53 7.89
CA LYS A 227 4.68 -1.50 8.38
C LYS A 227 5.21 -0.09 8.59
N TYR A 228 4.76 0.85 7.77
CA TYR A 228 5.33 2.20 7.70
C TYR A 228 4.31 3.32 7.86
N TYR A 229 3.07 2.99 8.14
CA TYR A 229 1.99 3.96 8.29
C TYR A 229 1.42 3.93 9.71
N SER A 230 1.34 5.08 10.36
CA SER A 230 1.03 5.20 11.80
C SER A 230 -0.41 5.64 12.11
N ARG A 231 -1.24 5.86 11.08
CA ARG A 231 -2.64 6.26 11.25
C ARG A 231 -3.56 5.18 10.67
N PRO A 232 -3.77 4.07 11.42
CA PRO A 232 -4.59 2.98 10.91
C PRO A 232 -6.06 3.40 10.80
N GLU A 233 -6.76 2.77 9.86
CA GLU A 233 -8.21 2.82 9.77
C GLU A 233 -8.86 2.25 11.02
N GLU A 234 -10.10 2.67 11.28
CA GLU A 234 -10.92 2.11 12.36
C GLU A 234 -11.05 0.58 12.17
N ASP A 235 -10.88 -0.17 13.26
CA ASP A 235 -10.94 -1.64 13.26
C ASP A 235 -9.93 -2.34 12.33
N THR A 236 -8.78 -1.73 12.08
CA THR A 236 -7.65 -2.39 11.40
C THR A 236 -7.26 -3.68 12.13
N LEU A 237 -7.08 -4.77 11.38
CA LEU A 237 -6.59 -6.03 11.93
C LEU A 237 -5.08 -5.98 12.14
N ASN A 238 -4.65 -6.38 13.33
CA ASN A 238 -3.24 -6.38 13.74
C ASN A 238 -2.67 -7.79 13.80
N THR A 239 -1.36 -7.92 13.65
CA THR A 239 -0.65 -9.22 13.71
C THR A 239 -0.80 -9.94 15.04
N THR A 240 -1.02 -9.18 16.12
CA THR A 240 -1.23 -9.68 17.48
C THR A 240 -2.67 -10.11 17.78
N ASP A 241 -3.60 -9.88 16.85
CA ASP A 241 -5.00 -10.22 17.05
C ASP A 241 -5.21 -11.74 17.17
N SER A 242 -6.12 -12.14 18.07
CA SER A 242 -6.51 -13.54 18.22
C SER A 242 -7.33 -14.01 17.02
N TYR A 243 -7.43 -15.34 16.84
CA TYR A 243 -8.28 -15.95 15.80
C TYR A 243 -9.72 -15.45 15.90
N GLU A 244 -10.29 -15.44 17.10
CA GLU A 244 -11.66 -15.04 17.38
C GLU A 244 -11.91 -13.56 17.04
N LYS A 245 -10.92 -12.68 17.30
CA LYS A 245 -11.03 -11.25 16.95
C LYS A 245 -11.05 -11.05 15.44
N ILE A 246 -10.14 -11.73 14.70
CA ILE A 246 -10.11 -11.71 13.25
C ILE A 246 -11.41 -12.28 12.67
N GLU A 247 -11.85 -13.43 13.17
CA GLU A 247 -13.08 -14.10 12.74
C GLU A 247 -14.31 -13.19 12.93
N LYS A 248 -14.44 -12.59 14.11
CA LYS A 248 -15.54 -11.66 14.43
C LYS A 248 -15.54 -10.47 13.47
N ARG A 249 -14.36 -9.91 13.15
CA ARG A 249 -14.24 -8.80 12.20
C ARG A 249 -14.66 -9.22 10.79
N ILE A 250 -14.17 -10.34 10.29
CA ILE A 250 -14.50 -10.86 8.95
C ILE A 250 -16.00 -11.20 8.84
N LYS A 251 -16.58 -11.86 9.84
CA LYS A 251 -18.02 -12.16 9.86
C LYS A 251 -18.88 -10.89 9.86
N ARG A 252 -18.47 -9.86 10.61
CA ARG A 252 -19.16 -8.57 10.63
C ARG A 252 -19.12 -7.88 9.26
N ILE A 253 -17.95 -7.85 8.60
CA ILE A 253 -17.80 -7.28 7.26
C ILE A 253 -18.64 -8.07 6.25
N LYS A 254 -18.61 -9.40 6.31
CA LYS A 254 -19.45 -10.25 5.45
C LYS A 254 -20.95 -10.01 5.65
N ALA A 255 -21.38 -9.71 6.87
CA ALA A 255 -22.78 -9.37 7.14
C ALA A 255 -23.17 -8.02 6.51
N TRP A 256 -22.25 -7.04 6.44
CA TRP A 256 -22.47 -5.77 5.74
C TRP A 256 -22.47 -5.93 4.21
N PHE A 257 -21.59 -6.79 3.68
CA PHE A 257 -21.41 -7.02 2.24
C PHE A 257 -21.67 -8.48 1.85
N PRO A 258 -22.90 -9.02 2.01
CA PRO A 258 -23.17 -10.45 1.81
C PRO A 258 -22.96 -10.93 0.36
N HIS A 259 -22.98 -9.99 -0.60
CA HIS A 259 -22.79 -10.25 -2.03
C HIS A 259 -21.32 -10.16 -2.48
N ILE A 260 -20.41 -9.69 -1.62
CA ILE A 260 -19.00 -9.54 -1.94
C ILE A 260 -18.19 -10.70 -1.35
N ILE A 261 -17.41 -11.37 -2.21
CA ILE A 261 -16.56 -12.50 -1.81
C ILE A 261 -15.06 -12.25 -1.98
N TYR A 262 -14.65 -11.16 -2.64
CA TYR A 262 -13.24 -10.81 -2.84
C TYR A 262 -12.84 -9.67 -1.91
N TYR A 263 -11.78 -9.88 -1.16
CA TYR A 263 -11.23 -8.91 -0.21
C TYR A 263 -9.76 -8.70 -0.51
N ASN A 264 -9.33 -7.45 -0.66
CA ASN A 264 -7.92 -7.12 -0.77
C ASN A 264 -7.46 -6.27 0.42
N ASN A 265 -6.15 -6.17 0.62
CA ASN A 265 -5.62 -5.46 1.76
C ASN A 265 -5.45 -3.97 1.47
N HIS A 266 -6.02 -3.13 2.38
CA HIS A 266 -5.59 -1.74 2.57
C HIS A 266 -4.32 -1.74 3.43
N THR A 267 -3.26 -1.06 2.97
CA THR A 267 -1.94 -1.13 3.61
C THR A 267 -1.51 -2.58 3.88
N GLY A 268 -1.24 -2.96 5.13
CA GLY A 268 -1.04 -4.34 5.54
C GLY A 268 0.35 -4.90 5.30
N GLY A 269 1.36 -4.06 5.08
CA GLY A 269 2.71 -4.56 4.83
C GLY A 269 3.31 -5.31 6.01
N TYR A 270 2.96 -4.97 7.25
CA TYR A 270 3.38 -5.74 8.41
C TYR A 270 2.55 -7.02 8.55
N PHE A 271 1.23 -6.91 8.39
CA PHE A 271 0.32 -8.04 8.50
C PHE A 271 0.58 -9.12 7.43
N THR A 272 0.68 -8.72 6.16
CA THR A 272 0.88 -9.66 5.05
C THR A 272 2.26 -10.33 5.06
N ALA A 273 3.26 -9.70 5.68
CA ALA A 273 4.58 -10.30 5.91
C ALA A 273 4.60 -11.28 7.10
N HIS A 274 3.59 -11.25 7.98
CA HIS A 274 3.54 -12.07 9.19
C HIS A 274 2.81 -13.39 8.94
N TYR A 275 3.56 -14.50 9.00
CA TYR A 275 3.03 -15.83 8.64
C TYR A 275 1.79 -16.23 9.42
N GLU A 276 1.83 -16.16 10.76
CA GLU A 276 0.74 -16.62 11.62
C GLU A 276 -0.52 -15.76 11.49
N ALA A 277 -0.38 -14.43 11.32
CA ALA A 277 -1.51 -13.54 11.11
C ALA A 277 -2.20 -13.83 9.78
N MET A 278 -1.42 -13.99 8.71
CA MET A 278 -1.94 -14.39 7.40
C MET A 278 -2.58 -15.76 7.40
N ASP A 279 -2.00 -16.73 8.15
CA ASP A 279 -2.56 -18.08 8.25
C ASP A 279 -3.95 -18.07 8.92
N LYS A 280 -4.11 -17.32 10.01
CA LYS A 280 -5.42 -17.10 10.66
C LYS A 280 -6.41 -16.46 9.70
N LEU A 281 -6.02 -15.34 9.05
CA LEU A 281 -6.90 -14.60 8.16
C LEU A 281 -7.36 -15.45 6.97
N VAL A 282 -6.44 -16.09 6.25
CA VAL A 282 -6.77 -16.91 5.07
C VAL A 282 -7.58 -18.14 5.47
N GLY A 283 -7.28 -18.77 6.61
CA GLY A 283 -8.08 -19.88 7.16
C GLY A 283 -9.55 -19.46 7.39
N ILE A 284 -9.75 -18.33 8.09
CA ILE A 284 -11.09 -17.77 8.33
C ILE A 284 -11.79 -17.41 7.02
N MET A 285 -11.09 -16.79 6.09
CA MET A 285 -11.67 -16.43 4.79
C MET A 285 -12.14 -17.66 4.02
N LYS A 286 -11.35 -18.74 4.02
CA LYS A 286 -11.75 -20.02 3.43
C LYS A 286 -13.02 -20.58 4.07
N GLU A 287 -13.12 -20.61 5.39
CA GLU A 287 -14.30 -21.06 6.11
C GLU A 287 -15.55 -20.23 5.81
N GLN A 288 -15.34 -18.94 5.53
CA GLN A 288 -16.41 -18.01 5.16
C GLN A 288 -16.70 -17.97 3.64
N ASN A 289 -16.06 -18.81 2.82
CA ASN A 289 -16.13 -18.79 1.34
C ASN A 289 -15.74 -17.43 0.75
N LEU A 290 -14.71 -16.80 1.30
CA LEU A 290 -14.14 -15.54 0.82
C LEU A 290 -12.79 -15.79 0.15
N SER A 291 -12.40 -14.93 -0.78
CA SER A 291 -11.11 -14.97 -1.49
C SER A 291 -10.27 -13.77 -1.14
N PHE A 292 -9.00 -14.01 -0.82
CA PHE A 292 -8.03 -12.95 -0.61
C PHE A 292 -7.37 -12.53 -1.93
N VAL A 293 -7.17 -11.23 -2.10
CA VAL A 293 -6.43 -10.63 -3.21
C VAL A 293 -5.27 -9.82 -2.63
N ASP A 294 -4.05 -10.09 -3.05
CA ASP A 294 -2.87 -9.43 -2.49
C ASP A 294 -2.58 -8.13 -3.24
N SER A 295 -2.83 -6.98 -2.60
CA SER A 295 -2.49 -5.65 -3.13
C SER A 295 -0.96 -5.43 -3.23
N ARG A 296 -0.15 -6.34 -2.63
CA ARG A 296 1.32 -6.32 -2.67
C ARG A 296 1.92 -4.99 -2.25
N THR A 297 1.48 -4.49 -1.11
CA THR A 297 2.04 -3.29 -0.48
C THR A 297 3.46 -3.53 0.05
N ILE A 298 3.87 -4.81 0.16
CA ILE A 298 5.22 -5.24 0.51
C ILE A 298 5.66 -6.44 -0.34
N GLY A 299 6.96 -6.57 -0.63
CA GLY A 299 7.47 -7.61 -1.52
C GLY A 299 7.61 -8.99 -0.89
N ASN A 300 7.76 -9.08 0.43
CA ASN A 300 7.90 -10.33 1.18
C ASN A 300 6.57 -10.86 1.75
N SER A 301 5.43 -10.50 1.14
CA SER A 301 4.11 -11.01 1.51
C SER A 301 4.08 -12.54 1.61
N LYS A 302 3.44 -13.04 2.66
CA LYS A 302 3.19 -14.48 2.90
C LYS A 302 1.91 -14.98 2.24
N ALA A 303 1.14 -14.10 1.61
CA ALA A 303 -0.11 -14.46 0.95
C ALA A 303 0.05 -15.62 -0.06
N PRO A 304 1.07 -15.66 -0.96
CA PRO A 304 1.24 -16.77 -1.89
C PRO A 304 1.48 -18.13 -1.20
N GLU A 305 2.30 -18.15 -0.16
CA GLU A 305 2.61 -19.35 0.60
C GLU A 305 1.38 -19.87 1.37
N ILE A 306 0.67 -18.96 2.04
CA ILE A 306 -0.46 -19.30 2.90
C ILE A 306 -1.69 -19.69 2.09
N THR A 307 -2.03 -18.97 1.01
CA THR A 307 -3.17 -19.34 0.17
C THR A 307 -2.95 -20.72 -0.48
N LYS A 308 -1.72 -21.04 -0.89
CA LYS A 308 -1.35 -22.38 -1.37
C LYS A 308 -1.53 -23.45 -0.29
N LYS A 309 -1.09 -23.20 0.95
CA LYS A 309 -1.28 -24.08 2.11
C LYS A 309 -2.77 -24.42 2.32
N HIS A 310 -3.64 -23.41 2.18
CA HIS A 310 -5.09 -23.57 2.33
C HIS A 310 -5.80 -24.08 1.07
N GLY A 311 -5.08 -24.33 -0.03
CA GLY A 311 -5.65 -24.78 -1.31
C GLY A 311 -6.52 -23.71 -1.99
N MET A 312 -6.25 -22.44 -1.74
CA MET A 312 -6.93 -21.30 -2.33
C MET A 312 -6.15 -20.71 -3.49
N PHE A 313 -6.84 -20.19 -4.50
CA PHE A 313 -6.21 -19.41 -5.56
C PHE A 313 -5.98 -17.98 -5.08
N LEU A 314 -4.82 -17.40 -5.44
CA LEU A 314 -4.46 -16.03 -5.11
C LEU A 314 -4.37 -15.17 -6.37
N TYR A 315 -5.17 -14.11 -6.42
CA TYR A 315 -4.91 -12.98 -7.30
C TYR A 315 -3.95 -12.00 -6.62
N SER A 316 -3.06 -11.41 -7.38
CA SER A 316 -2.10 -10.42 -6.88
C SER A 316 -1.92 -9.29 -7.87
N ARG A 317 -1.73 -8.09 -7.37
CA ARG A 317 -1.46 -6.89 -8.17
C ARG A 317 -0.20 -7.06 -9.03
N ASP A 318 -0.30 -6.69 -10.29
CA ASP A 318 0.81 -6.60 -11.24
C ASP A 318 1.38 -5.18 -11.37
N VAL A 319 0.49 -4.17 -11.33
CA VAL A 319 0.86 -2.76 -11.55
C VAL A 319 0.15 -1.88 -10.54
N PHE A 320 0.87 -0.90 -10.02
CA PHE A 320 0.30 0.21 -9.26
C PHE A 320 0.14 1.40 -10.23
N LEU A 321 -1.09 1.91 -10.40
CA LEU A 321 -1.37 2.92 -11.43
C LEU A 321 -0.90 4.31 -11.02
N ASP A 322 -1.09 4.67 -9.78
CA ASP A 322 -1.01 6.03 -9.26
C ASP A 322 -0.03 6.20 -8.09
N ASN A 323 1.15 5.57 -8.20
CA ASN A 323 2.29 5.90 -7.33
C ASN A 323 2.68 7.39 -7.37
N SER A 324 2.26 8.07 -8.40
CA SER A 324 2.34 9.49 -8.62
C SER A 324 0.99 9.97 -9.12
N LEU A 325 0.53 11.11 -8.63
CA LEU A 325 -0.73 11.74 -9.07
C LEU A 325 -0.59 12.50 -10.40
N ASN A 326 0.57 12.43 -11.05
CA ASN A 326 0.79 13.01 -12.37
C ASN A 326 0.05 12.19 -13.44
N LYS A 327 -0.86 12.82 -14.18
CA LYS A 327 -1.68 12.14 -15.21
C LYS A 327 -0.84 11.44 -16.30
N ALA A 328 0.31 11.99 -16.69
CA ALA A 328 1.17 11.36 -17.69
C ALA A 328 1.82 10.08 -17.14
N GLU A 329 2.18 10.06 -15.85
CA GLU A 329 2.74 8.88 -15.20
C GLU A 329 1.67 7.81 -14.99
N ILE A 330 0.44 8.18 -14.57
CA ILE A 330 -0.69 7.26 -14.47
C ILE A 330 -0.98 6.62 -15.84
N ARG A 331 -1.01 7.43 -16.92
CA ARG A 331 -1.19 6.95 -18.29
C ARG A 331 -0.08 5.95 -18.69
N THR A 332 1.17 6.21 -18.30
CA THR A 332 2.30 5.30 -18.52
C THR A 332 2.10 3.98 -17.77
N GLN A 333 1.64 4.00 -16.51
CA GLN A 333 1.35 2.78 -15.76
C GLN A 333 0.18 1.98 -16.35
N LEU A 334 -0.82 2.64 -16.95
CA LEU A 334 -1.86 1.97 -17.68
C LEU A 334 -1.29 1.25 -18.92
N GLN A 335 -0.39 1.87 -19.68
CA GLN A 335 0.32 1.20 -20.80
C GLN A 335 1.12 -0.01 -20.32
N VAL A 336 1.84 0.10 -19.20
CA VAL A 336 2.56 -1.02 -18.57
C VAL A 336 1.60 -2.15 -18.21
N SER A 337 0.40 -1.83 -17.73
CA SER A 337 -0.64 -2.81 -17.38
C SER A 337 -1.12 -3.58 -18.60
N VAL A 338 -1.38 -2.88 -19.71
CA VAL A 338 -1.74 -3.48 -21.01
C VAL A 338 -0.62 -4.38 -21.52
N ALA A 339 0.63 -3.91 -21.48
CA ALA A 339 1.78 -4.72 -21.92
C ALA A 339 1.93 -6.00 -21.08
N LYS A 340 1.73 -5.92 -19.75
CA LYS A 340 1.75 -7.09 -18.87
C LYS A 340 0.60 -8.05 -19.16
N ALA A 341 -0.62 -7.55 -19.43
CA ALA A 341 -1.74 -8.38 -19.81
C ALA A 341 -1.45 -9.15 -21.09
N LYS A 342 -0.94 -8.48 -22.13
CA LYS A 342 -0.53 -9.10 -23.39
C LYS A 342 0.57 -10.16 -23.23
N LYS A 343 1.53 -9.91 -22.34
CA LYS A 343 2.63 -10.84 -22.06
C LYS A 343 2.18 -12.09 -21.30
N ASN A 344 1.29 -11.91 -20.30
CA ASN A 344 0.97 -12.94 -19.32
C ASN A 344 -0.40 -13.60 -19.52
N GLY A 345 -1.19 -13.17 -20.51
CA GLY A 345 -2.59 -13.57 -20.70
C GLY A 345 -3.58 -12.75 -19.89
N TYR A 346 -3.14 -12.21 -18.73
CA TYR A 346 -3.89 -11.23 -17.96
C TYR A 346 -2.96 -10.36 -17.09
N ALA A 347 -3.49 -9.23 -16.62
CA ALA A 347 -2.88 -8.42 -15.58
C ALA A 347 -3.94 -7.82 -14.65
N ILE A 348 -3.51 -7.53 -13.42
CA ILE A 348 -4.28 -6.82 -12.41
C ILE A 348 -3.56 -5.50 -12.11
N ALA A 349 -4.22 -4.38 -12.37
CA ALA A 349 -3.76 -3.06 -12.03
C ALA A 349 -4.59 -2.52 -10.86
N ILE A 350 -3.94 -1.88 -9.89
CA ILE A 350 -4.60 -1.22 -8.76
C ILE A 350 -4.27 0.27 -8.81
N GLY A 351 -5.29 1.10 -8.58
CA GLY A 351 -5.18 2.53 -8.34
C GLY A 351 -6.20 2.97 -7.31
N HIS A 352 -6.21 4.26 -6.99
CA HIS A 352 -7.08 4.86 -5.99
C HIS A 352 -8.06 5.86 -6.65
N PRO A 353 -9.15 6.25 -5.97
CA PRO A 353 -10.19 7.08 -6.56
C PRO A 353 -9.82 8.56 -6.58
N HIS A 354 -8.55 8.86 -6.87
CA HIS A 354 -8.09 10.22 -7.10
C HIS A 354 -8.72 10.78 -8.37
N LYS A 355 -9.04 12.07 -8.36
CA LYS A 355 -9.60 12.72 -9.53
C LYS A 355 -8.75 12.49 -10.77
N ASN A 356 -7.43 12.66 -10.67
CA ASN A 356 -6.51 12.47 -11.80
C ASN A 356 -6.48 11.01 -12.31
N THR A 357 -6.53 10.03 -11.41
CA THR A 357 -6.57 8.62 -11.77
C THR A 357 -7.86 8.29 -12.52
N LEU A 358 -9.00 8.69 -11.97
CA LEU A 358 -10.30 8.43 -12.61
C LEU A 358 -10.47 9.16 -13.94
N GLU A 359 -9.99 10.40 -14.08
CA GLU A 359 -9.98 11.13 -15.34
C GLU A 359 -9.07 10.46 -16.38
N VAL A 360 -7.86 10.01 -16.00
CA VAL A 360 -6.98 9.27 -16.92
C VAL A 360 -7.64 7.97 -17.37
N LEU A 361 -8.26 7.22 -16.47
CA LEU A 361 -8.96 5.99 -16.84
C LEU A 361 -10.11 6.28 -17.80
N ARG A 362 -10.95 7.29 -17.52
CA ARG A 362 -12.05 7.69 -18.40
C ARG A 362 -11.58 8.06 -19.81
N ASP A 363 -10.48 8.80 -19.89
CA ASP A 363 -10.03 9.44 -21.14
C ASP A 363 -8.95 8.63 -21.90
N SER A 364 -8.65 7.39 -21.50
CA SER A 364 -7.54 6.59 -22.07
C SER A 364 -7.96 5.28 -22.72
N SER A 365 -9.17 5.20 -23.26
CA SER A 365 -9.66 4.01 -23.98
C SER A 365 -8.79 3.65 -25.20
N ASP A 366 -8.09 4.61 -25.79
CA ASP A 366 -7.13 4.42 -26.88
C ASP A 366 -5.96 3.48 -26.52
N LEU A 367 -5.57 3.43 -25.22
CA LEU A 367 -4.50 2.57 -24.74
C LEU A 367 -4.91 1.10 -24.57
N LEU A 368 -6.20 0.80 -24.51
CA LEU A 368 -6.73 -0.53 -24.17
C LEU A 368 -6.86 -1.48 -25.35
N GLN A 369 -6.34 -1.09 -26.53
CA GLN A 369 -6.43 -1.91 -27.74
C GLN A 369 -5.72 -3.26 -27.57
N GLY A 370 -6.43 -4.34 -27.92
CA GLY A 370 -5.91 -5.71 -27.88
C GLY A 370 -5.88 -6.32 -26.49
N VAL A 371 -6.63 -5.77 -25.53
CA VAL A 371 -7.00 -6.38 -24.26
C VAL A 371 -8.51 -6.29 -24.03
N GLU A 372 -9.05 -7.26 -23.32
CA GLU A 372 -10.43 -7.26 -22.84
C GLU A 372 -10.45 -6.68 -21.42
N MET A 373 -11.26 -5.64 -21.20
CA MET A 373 -11.48 -5.06 -19.87
C MET A 373 -12.51 -5.88 -19.11
N VAL A 374 -12.11 -6.42 -17.98
CA VAL A 374 -12.91 -7.37 -17.19
C VAL A 374 -13.00 -6.97 -15.72
N TYR A 375 -14.03 -7.41 -15.03
CA TYR A 375 -14.00 -7.42 -13.56
C TYR A 375 -13.03 -8.49 -13.06
N LEU A 376 -12.57 -8.38 -11.80
CA LEU A 376 -11.61 -9.33 -11.23
C LEU A 376 -12.10 -10.78 -11.29
N ASN A 377 -13.39 -11.02 -11.06
CA ASN A 377 -13.98 -12.37 -11.08
C ASN A 377 -14.10 -13.00 -12.46
N GLU A 378 -13.86 -12.24 -13.52
CA GLU A 378 -13.88 -12.71 -14.92
C GLU A 378 -12.47 -13.10 -15.44
N LEU A 379 -11.44 -12.97 -14.57
CA LEU A 379 -10.08 -13.44 -14.84
C LEU A 379 -9.95 -14.95 -14.80
#